data_260e38799c0db861189c54165c97d0b5
#
_entry.id   260e38799c0db861189c54165c97d0b5
#
_cell.length_a   1.000
_cell.length_b   1.000
_cell.length_c   1.000
_cell.angle_alpha   90.00
_cell.angle_beta   90.00
_cell.angle_gamma   90.00
#
_symmetry.space_group_name_H-M   'P 1'
#
loop_
_entity.id
_entity.type
_entity.pdbx_description
1 polymer ?
#
loop_
_entity_poly.entity_id
_entity_poly.type
_entity_poly.pdbx_seq_one_letter_code
_entity_poly.pdbx_strand_id
1 'polypeptide(L)'
;MKHPWFFPAGDYIGQMKNGLAHGKGTYTSSFKGKKNGKIYKYYYKGDFVNGERHGKATQIIHLPTYFIKYQGGFKNDVPHGRGISIYKYKGKLEQKYIGEYKNGYIHGKGKMINYFEKWTKQGRFVKGGFKKWKVVLKNEK
;
A
#
# COMPACT_ATOMS: atom_id res chain seq x y z
N MET A 1 -17.57 6.10 1.07
CA MET A 1 -16.26 5.61 0.62
C MET A 1 -15.62 4.77 1.72
N LYS A 2 -15.07 3.64 1.35
CA LYS A 2 -14.32 2.80 2.29
C LYS A 2 -12.93 3.39 2.53
N HIS A 3 -12.41 3.15 3.70
CA HIS A 3 -11.07 3.61 4.09
C HIS A 3 -10.41 2.52 4.93
N PRO A 4 -9.11 2.59 5.18
CA PRO A 4 -8.46 1.62 6.04
C PRO A 4 -9.19 1.48 7.37
N TRP A 5 -9.30 0.26 7.85
CA TRP A 5 -10.19 -0.10 8.96
C TRP A 5 -10.01 0.74 10.21
N PHE A 6 -8.85 1.30 10.48
CA PHE A 6 -8.62 2.09 11.69
C PHE A 6 -8.59 3.60 11.46
N PHE A 7 -8.80 4.05 10.21
CA PHE A 7 -8.87 5.48 9.92
C PHE A 7 -10.33 5.96 9.92
N PRO A 8 -10.59 7.17 10.43
CA PRO A 8 -11.92 7.74 10.33
C PRO A 8 -12.23 8.14 8.91
N ALA A 9 -13.49 8.49 8.64
CA ALA A 9 -13.89 9.03 7.37
C ALA A 9 -13.07 10.30 7.08
N GLY A 10 -12.68 10.49 5.83
CA GLY A 10 -11.83 11.60 5.44
C GLY A 10 -12.47 12.48 4.39
N ASP A 11 -11.61 13.24 3.70
CA ASP A 11 -12.02 14.20 2.69
C ASP A 11 -11.68 13.69 1.30
N TYR A 12 -12.63 13.86 0.38
CA TYR A 12 -12.44 13.48 -1.00
C TYR A 12 -12.49 14.72 -1.89
N ILE A 13 -11.53 14.84 -2.81
CA ILE A 13 -11.52 15.88 -3.85
C ILE A 13 -11.30 15.17 -5.17
N GLY A 14 -12.24 15.30 -6.09
CA GLY A 14 -12.12 14.66 -7.39
C GLY A 14 -13.44 14.48 -8.10
N GLN A 15 -13.42 13.64 -9.11
CA GLN A 15 -14.58 13.36 -9.93
C GLN A 15 -15.59 12.51 -9.17
N MET A 16 -16.86 12.77 -9.46
CA MET A 16 -17.96 12.07 -8.79
C MET A 16 -19.01 11.65 -9.80
N LYS A 17 -19.73 10.59 -9.45
CA LYS A 17 -20.87 10.11 -10.21
C LYS A 17 -21.90 9.56 -9.25
N ASN A 18 -23.14 10.05 -9.36
CA ASN A 18 -24.25 9.62 -8.49
C ASN A 18 -23.90 9.71 -7.00
N GLY A 19 -23.21 10.79 -6.61
CA GLY A 19 -22.85 11.01 -5.21
C GLY A 19 -21.68 10.19 -4.69
N LEU A 20 -21.02 9.43 -5.57
CA LEU A 20 -19.88 8.57 -5.20
C LEU A 20 -18.62 9.03 -5.91
N ALA A 21 -17.48 8.82 -5.28
CA ALA A 21 -16.18 9.00 -5.93
C ALA A 21 -16.12 8.11 -7.17
N HIS A 22 -15.76 8.69 -8.30
CA HIS A 22 -15.74 7.97 -9.57
C HIS A 22 -14.83 8.71 -10.55
N GLY A 23 -13.87 7.99 -11.15
CA GLY A 23 -12.84 8.62 -11.96
C GLY A 23 -11.63 9.01 -11.12
N LYS A 24 -11.01 10.13 -11.43
CA LYS A 24 -9.78 10.56 -10.74
C LYS A 24 -10.10 11.32 -9.47
N GLY A 25 -9.39 11.04 -8.42
CA GLY A 25 -9.59 11.77 -7.17
C GLY A 25 -8.50 11.53 -6.13
N THR A 26 -8.58 12.33 -5.08
CA THR A 26 -7.66 12.26 -3.94
C THR A 26 -8.47 12.15 -2.66
N TYR A 27 -8.12 11.16 -1.85
CA TYR A 27 -8.77 10.94 -0.56
C TYR A 27 -7.74 11.03 0.55
N THR A 28 -8.04 11.79 1.58
CA THR A 28 -7.16 11.96 2.73
C THR A 28 -7.93 11.78 4.02
N SER A 29 -7.26 11.22 5.01
CA SER A 29 -7.81 11.08 6.35
C SER A 29 -6.67 11.20 7.35
N SER A 30 -6.96 11.76 8.53
CA SER A 30 -5.96 11.82 9.58
C SER A 30 -6.63 11.88 10.93
N PHE A 31 -5.91 11.43 11.95
CA PHE A 31 -6.38 11.56 13.32
C PHE A 31 -5.18 11.60 14.27
N LYS A 32 -5.46 12.08 15.47
CA LYS A 32 -4.46 12.12 16.53
C LYS A 32 -4.74 10.99 17.52
N GLY A 33 -3.76 10.16 17.78
CA GLY A 33 -3.91 9.06 18.71
C GLY A 33 -4.21 9.57 20.10
N LYS A 34 -5.24 9.00 20.73
CA LYS A 34 -5.68 9.45 22.06
C LYS A 34 -4.64 9.16 23.13
N LYS A 35 -3.97 8.01 23.04
CA LYS A 35 -3.01 7.58 24.07
C LYS A 35 -1.63 8.21 23.89
N ASN A 36 -1.16 8.30 22.65
CA ASN A 36 0.21 8.75 22.39
C ASN A 36 0.31 10.17 21.83
N GLY A 37 -0.82 10.79 21.47
CA GLY A 37 -0.84 12.14 20.90
C GLY A 37 -0.19 12.26 19.54
N LYS A 38 0.12 11.16 18.89
CA LYS A 38 0.80 11.17 17.59
C LYS A 38 -0.19 11.18 16.44
N ILE A 39 0.26 11.69 15.31
CA ILE A 39 -0.58 11.87 14.13
C ILE A 39 -0.47 10.65 13.23
N TYR A 40 -1.62 10.18 12.74
CA TYR A 40 -1.75 9.10 11.79
C TYR A 40 -2.39 9.70 10.54
N LYS A 41 -1.83 9.44 9.36
CA LYS A 41 -2.35 9.98 8.11
C LYS A 41 -2.50 8.92 7.05
N TYR A 42 -3.57 9.06 6.26
CA TYR A 42 -3.82 8.23 5.09
C TYR A 42 -4.00 9.11 3.86
N TYR A 43 -3.39 8.71 2.77
CA TYR A 43 -3.45 9.44 1.49
C TYR A 43 -3.63 8.43 0.37
N TYR A 44 -4.58 8.73 -0.52
CA TYR A 44 -4.78 7.95 -1.73
C TYR A 44 -5.02 8.94 -2.88
N LYS A 45 -4.33 8.71 -4.00
CA LYS A 45 -4.55 9.49 -5.22
C LYS A 45 -4.58 8.54 -6.39
N GLY A 46 -5.68 8.54 -7.14
CA GLY A 46 -5.82 7.66 -8.29
C GLY A 46 -7.27 7.49 -8.71
N ASP A 47 -7.56 6.30 -9.23
CA ASP A 47 -8.86 6.03 -9.82
C ASP A 47 -9.84 5.48 -8.79
N PHE A 48 -11.10 5.78 -9.01
CA PHE A 48 -12.22 5.28 -8.21
C PHE A 48 -13.30 4.78 -9.15
N VAL A 49 -14.04 3.77 -8.70
CA VAL A 49 -15.26 3.32 -9.36
C VAL A 49 -16.32 3.10 -8.29
N ASN A 50 -17.43 3.84 -8.41
CA ASN A 50 -18.57 3.74 -7.49
C ASN A 50 -18.16 3.74 -6.01
N GLY A 51 -17.30 4.69 -5.65
CA GLY A 51 -16.86 4.88 -4.27
C GLY A 51 -15.73 3.99 -3.81
N GLU A 52 -15.24 3.10 -4.66
CA GLU A 52 -14.15 2.19 -4.31
C GLU A 52 -12.88 2.52 -5.06
N ARG A 53 -11.75 2.31 -4.41
CA ARG A 53 -10.45 2.45 -5.06
C ARG A 53 -10.34 1.39 -6.16
N HIS A 54 -9.86 1.82 -7.31
CA HIS A 54 -9.83 0.96 -8.50
C HIS A 54 -8.75 1.48 -9.45
N GLY A 55 -8.30 0.64 -10.42
CA GLY A 55 -7.35 1.08 -11.40
C GLY A 55 -5.99 1.34 -10.79
N LYS A 56 -5.31 2.38 -11.25
CA LYS A 56 -3.96 2.70 -10.78
C LYS A 56 -3.95 3.85 -9.80
N ALA A 57 -3.12 3.73 -8.78
CA ALA A 57 -3.10 4.74 -7.73
C ALA A 57 -1.82 4.70 -6.90
N THR A 58 -1.66 5.74 -6.09
CA THR A 58 -0.64 5.82 -5.06
C THR A 58 -1.35 5.92 -3.71
N GLN A 59 -0.94 5.07 -2.78
CA GLN A 59 -1.45 5.06 -1.42
C GLN A 59 -0.31 5.26 -0.45
N ILE A 60 -0.49 6.15 0.52
CA ILE A 60 0.52 6.41 1.54
C ILE A 60 -0.13 6.35 2.91
N ILE A 61 0.47 5.58 3.81
CA ILE A 61 0.04 5.47 5.19
C ILE A 61 1.18 5.95 6.08
N HIS A 62 0.92 7.02 6.82
CA HIS A 62 1.85 7.53 7.81
C HIS A 62 1.42 7.05 9.19
N LEU A 63 2.25 6.22 9.79
CA LEU A 63 2.12 5.81 11.18
C LEU A 63 3.27 6.44 11.97
N PRO A 64 3.18 6.50 13.29
CA PRO A 64 4.24 7.17 14.07
C PRO A 64 5.65 6.68 13.79
N THR A 65 5.84 5.39 13.56
CA THR A 65 7.15 4.81 13.30
C THR A 65 7.32 4.28 11.89
N TYR A 66 6.22 4.10 11.16
CA TYR A 66 6.26 3.54 9.82
C TYR A 66 5.71 4.51 8.77
N PHE A 67 6.33 4.47 7.62
CA PHE A 67 5.84 5.09 6.39
C PHE A 67 5.66 3.97 5.39
N ILE A 68 4.44 3.80 4.88
CA ILE A 68 4.13 2.74 3.95
C ILE A 68 3.59 3.37 2.67
N LYS A 69 4.24 3.09 1.55
CA LYS A 69 3.77 3.60 0.26
C LYS A 69 3.52 2.43 -0.68
N TYR A 70 2.35 2.42 -1.28
CA TYR A 70 2.01 1.48 -2.35
C TYR A 70 1.68 2.25 -3.60
N GLN A 71 2.23 1.80 -4.73
CA GLN A 71 1.97 2.40 -6.03
C GLN A 71 1.69 1.28 -7.02
N GLY A 72 0.46 1.22 -7.54
CA GLY A 72 0.08 0.13 -8.41
C GLY A 72 -1.42 0.00 -8.58
N GLY A 73 -1.86 -1.20 -8.93
CA GLY A 73 -3.25 -1.47 -9.22
C GLY A 73 -4.11 -1.67 -7.97
N PHE A 74 -5.37 -1.29 -8.09
CA PHE A 74 -6.42 -1.55 -7.11
C PHE A 74 -7.60 -2.16 -7.82
N LYS A 75 -8.32 -3.01 -7.11
CA LYS A 75 -9.59 -3.57 -7.59
C LYS A 75 -10.46 -3.85 -6.38
N ASN A 76 -11.71 -3.38 -6.45
CA ASN A 76 -12.67 -3.58 -5.36
C ASN A 76 -12.08 -3.16 -4.01
N ASP A 77 -11.44 -1.98 -4.00
CA ASP A 77 -10.96 -1.32 -2.79
C ASP A 77 -9.69 -1.92 -2.17
N VAL A 78 -9.03 -2.85 -2.84
CA VAL A 78 -7.79 -3.47 -2.34
C VAL A 78 -6.72 -3.51 -3.42
N PRO A 79 -5.44 -3.56 -3.05
CA PRO A 79 -4.36 -3.74 -4.01
C PRO A 79 -4.56 -5.01 -4.86
N HIS A 80 -4.37 -4.86 -6.16
CA HIS A 80 -4.58 -5.95 -7.11
C HIS A 80 -3.81 -5.67 -8.39
N GLY A 81 -3.21 -6.70 -8.99
CA GLY A 81 -2.39 -6.54 -10.18
C GLY A 81 -0.96 -6.21 -9.79
N ARG A 82 -0.25 -5.48 -10.65
CA ARG A 82 1.15 -5.15 -10.37
C ARG A 82 1.26 -3.93 -9.49
N GLY A 83 2.25 -3.96 -8.61
CA GLY A 83 2.50 -2.83 -7.74
C GLY A 83 3.87 -2.86 -7.10
N ILE A 84 4.21 -1.75 -6.48
CA ILE A 84 5.45 -1.57 -5.73
C ILE A 84 5.07 -1.01 -4.36
N SER A 85 5.55 -1.67 -3.30
CA SER A 85 5.38 -1.11 -1.97
C SER A 85 6.72 -0.92 -1.30
N ILE A 86 6.82 0.14 -0.50
CA ILE A 86 7.99 0.38 0.33
C ILE A 86 7.54 0.62 1.77
N TYR A 87 8.37 0.14 2.68
CA TYR A 87 8.19 0.34 4.10
C TYR A 87 9.41 1.04 4.64
N LYS A 88 9.21 2.16 5.34
CA LYS A 88 10.28 2.85 6.07
C LYS A 88 9.98 2.73 7.55
N TYR A 89 10.99 2.39 8.30
CA TYR A 89 10.91 2.33 9.76
C TYR A 89 11.77 3.45 10.32
N LYS A 90 11.15 4.34 11.08
CA LYS A 90 11.84 5.52 11.64
C LYS A 90 12.65 6.26 10.58
N GLY A 91 12.04 6.45 9.40
CA GLY A 91 12.63 7.19 8.30
C GLY A 91 13.62 6.42 7.45
N LYS A 92 13.94 5.18 7.79
CA LYS A 92 14.90 4.37 7.02
C LYS A 92 14.19 3.30 6.23
N LEU A 93 14.60 3.13 4.98
CA LEU A 93 14.00 2.12 4.10
C LEU A 93 14.30 0.73 4.65
N GLU A 94 13.24 0.04 5.01
CA GLU A 94 13.35 -1.30 5.57
C GLU A 94 13.10 -2.37 4.52
N GLN A 95 12.03 -2.20 3.73
CA GLN A 95 11.59 -3.26 2.83
C GLN A 95 10.96 -2.68 1.57
N LYS A 96 11.17 -3.38 0.47
CA LYS A 96 10.55 -3.05 -0.81
C LYS A 96 10.02 -4.33 -1.45
N TYR A 97 8.83 -4.27 -2.00
CA TYR A 97 8.28 -5.35 -2.80
C TYR A 97 7.90 -4.82 -4.18
N ILE A 98 8.28 -5.56 -5.21
CA ILE A 98 7.91 -5.27 -6.60
C ILE A 98 7.30 -6.53 -7.16
N GLY A 99 6.02 -6.49 -7.56
CA GLY A 99 5.41 -7.68 -8.11
C GLY A 99 3.90 -7.63 -8.14
N GLU A 100 3.32 -8.82 -8.08
CA GLU A 100 1.88 -9.00 -8.23
C GLU A 100 1.18 -9.03 -6.88
N TYR A 101 -0.04 -8.51 -6.88
CA TYR A 101 -0.95 -8.52 -5.75
C TYR A 101 -2.26 -9.14 -6.18
N LYS A 102 -2.93 -9.82 -5.26
CA LYS A 102 -4.27 -10.35 -5.49
C LYS A 102 -5.07 -10.21 -4.22
N ASN A 103 -6.25 -9.58 -4.34
CA ASN A 103 -7.18 -9.41 -3.22
C ASN A 103 -6.51 -8.81 -1.98
N GLY A 104 -5.63 -7.84 -2.18
CA GLY A 104 -4.95 -7.14 -1.09
C GLY A 104 -3.68 -7.81 -0.59
N TYR A 105 -3.34 -8.98 -1.10
CA TYR A 105 -2.15 -9.72 -0.68
C TYR A 105 -1.08 -9.72 -1.76
N ILE A 106 0.17 -9.74 -1.34
CA ILE A 106 1.27 -10.11 -2.21
C ILE A 106 0.98 -11.54 -2.72
N HIS A 107 0.93 -11.70 -4.03
CA HIS A 107 0.54 -12.97 -4.61
C HIS A 107 1.05 -13.07 -6.05
N GLY A 108 1.60 -14.25 -6.43
CA GLY A 108 2.14 -14.43 -7.77
C GLY A 108 3.61 -14.06 -7.81
N LYS A 109 4.09 -13.65 -8.97
CA LYS A 109 5.52 -13.36 -9.16
C LYS A 109 5.90 -12.04 -8.51
N GLY A 110 7.03 -12.04 -7.83
CA GLY A 110 7.50 -10.83 -7.20
C GLY A 110 8.90 -10.93 -6.65
N LYS A 111 9.37 -9.79 -6.17
CA LYS A 111 10.71 -9.65 -5.60
C LYS A 111 10.60 -8.81 -4.33
N MET A 112 11.06 -9.38 -3.23
CA MET A 112 11.06 -8.69 -1.94
C MET A 112 12.49 -8.47 -1.48
N ILE A 113 12.80 -7.24 -1.08
CA ILE A 113 14.12 -6.83 -0.62
C ILE A 113 13.98 -6.35 0.82
N ASN A 114 14.78 -6.92 1.70
CA ASN A 114 14.87 -6.44 3.08
C ASN A 114 16.23 -5.78 3.26
N TYR A 115 16.22 -4.48 3.50
CA TYR A 115 17.45 -3.69 3.59
C TYR A 115 18.08 -3.77 4.97
N PHE A 116 17.32 -4.07 6.01
CA PHE A 116 17.84 -4.20 7.35
C PHE A 116 18.57 -5.53 7.52
N GLU A 117 17.93 -6.61 7.06
CA GLU A 117 18.51 -7.95 7.15
C GLU A 117 19.34 -8.31 5.93
N LYS A 118 19.32 -7.44 4.92
CA LYS A 118 20.17 -7.57 3.72
C LYS A 118 19.95 -8.85 2.95
N TRP A 119 18.69 -9.14 2.62
CA TRP A 119 18.36 -10.27 1.76
C TRP A 119 17.37 -9.86 0.69
N THR A 120 17.33 -10.67 -0.36
CA THR A 120 16.35 -10.53 -1.44
C THR A 120 15.75 -11.90 -1.69
N LYS A 121 14.43 -11.94 -1.79
CA LYS A 121 13.69 -13.14 -2.15
C LYS A 121 12.92 -12.85 -3.43
N GLN A 122 13.08 -13.71 -4.42
CA GLN A 122 12.43 -13.55 -5.72
C GLN A 122 11.79 -14.87 -6.11
N GLY A 123 10.55 -14.82 -6.54
CA GLY A 123 9.83 -16.01 -6.95
C GLY A 123 8.35 -15.84 -6.77
N ARG A 124 7.68 -16.89 -6.33
CA ARG A 124 6.22 -16.91 -6.24
C ARG A 124 5.76 -16.78 -4.80
N PHE A 125 4.85 -15.85 -4.58
CA PHE A 125 4.23 -15.61 -3.28
C PHE A 125 2.78 -16.06 -3.30
N VAL A 126 2.27 -16.50 -2.17
CA VAL A 126 0.87 -16.89 -2.01
C VAL A 126 0.34 -16.25 -0.75
N LYS A 127 -0.65 -15.37 -0.90
CA LYS A 127 -1.31 -14.65 0.19
C LYS A 127 -0.32 -14.03 1.17
N GLY A 128 0.69 -13.32 0.63
CA GLY A 128 1.70 -12.67 1.45
C GLY A 128 2.82 -13.57 1.91
N GLY A 129 2.67 -14.89 1.80
CA GLY A 129 3.72 -15.84 2.13
C GLY A 129 4.54 -16.22 0.92
N PHE A 130 5.76 -16.61 1.18
CA PHE A 130 6.67 -17.01 0.12
C PHE A 130 6.58 -18.51 -0.08
N LYS A 131 6.08 -18.93 -1.24
CA LYS A 131 5.83 -20.35 -1.46
C LYS A 131 6.93 -21.04 -2.26
N LYS A 132 7.37 -20.42 -3.35
CA LYS A 132 8.40 -21.01 -4.19
C LYS A 132 9.35 -19.92 -4.57
N TRP A 133 10.61 -20.09 -4.28
CA TRP A 133 11.52 -18.97 -4.32
C TRP A 133 12.92 -19.35 -4.75
N LYS A 134 13.60 -18.33 -5.16
CA LYS A 134 15.00 -18.33 -5.47
C LYS A 134 15.60 -17.24 -4.63
N VAL A 135 16.40 -17.62 -3.67
CA VAL A 135 17.10 -16.62 -2.86
C VAL A 135 18.17 -15.97 -3.69
N VAL A 136 18.13 -14.65 -3.75
CA VAL A 136 19.18 -13.88 -4.38
C VAL A 136 20.18 -13.51 -3.29
N LEU A 137 21.44 -13.48 -3.65
CA LEU A 137 22.49 -13.20 -2.71
C LEU A 137 22.25 -11.90 -1.96
N LYS A 138 22.60 -11.93 -0.69
CA LYS A 138 22.52 -10.77 0.16
C LYS A 138 23.57 -9.74 -0.25
N ASN A 139 23.24 -8.48 -0.03
CA ASN A 139 24.25 -7.45 -0.15
C ASN A 139 25.23 -7.54 0.99
N GLU A 140 26.47 -7.43 0.66
CA GLU A 140 27.53 -7.51 1.65
C GLU A 140 27.87 -6.16 2.24
N LYS A 141 27.22 -5.12 1.80
CA LYS A 141 27.53 -3.75 2.23
C LYS A 141 26.60 -3.24 3.25
#